data_4e48cfd8730711a744b6daff9d176e96
#
_entry.id   4e48cfd8730711a744b6daff9d176e96
#
_cell.length_a   1.000
_cell.length_b   1.000
_cell.length_c   1.000
_cell.angle_alpha   90.00
_cell.angle_beta   90.00
_cell.angle_gamma   90.00
#
_symmetry.space_group_name_H-M   'P 1'
#
loop_
_entity.id
_entity.type
_entity.pdbx_description
1 polymer ?
#
loop_
_entity_poly.entity_id
_entity_poly.type
_entity_poly.pdbx_seq_one_letter_code
_entity_poly.pdbx_strand_id
1 'polypeptide(L)'
;MLVSPIYLGERIWEEDFDPEFDKNSVEVSRNLPRVYEKIARRRNISYLPASEFARSGETDQEHLDELGHSRLADAIYEKLAG
;
A
#
# COMPACT_ATOMS: atom_id res chain seq x y z
N MET A 1 11.21 -10.70 3.00
CA MET A 1 10.46 -9.52 3.55
C MET A 1 9.05 -9.50 2.98
N LEU A 2 8.06 -9.29 3.83
CA LEU A 2 6.67 -9.15 3.42
C LEU A 2 6.31 -7.66 3.34
N VAL A 3 5.78 -7.23 2.20
CA VAL A 3 5.40 -5.83 1.96
C VAL A 3 3.89 -5.76 1.83
N SER A 4 3.22 -5.00 2.71
CA SER A 4 1.78 -4.78 2.57
C SER A 4 1.52 -3.75 1.47
N PRO A 5 0.34 -3.82 0.80
CA PRO A 5 0.03 -2.88 -0.28
C PRO A 5 -0.17 -1.44 0.24
N ILE A 6 -0.07 -0.49 -0.67
CA ILE A 6 -0.45 0.90 -0.40
C ILE A 6 -1.97 0.98 -0.22
N TYR A 7 -2.42 2.06 0.41
CA TYR A 7 -3.86 2.32 0.51
C TYR A 7 -4.43 2.73 -0.85
N LEU A 8 -5.65 2.33 -1.14
CA LEU A 8 -6.41 2.90 -2.25
C LEU A 8 -6.70 4.38 -1.93
N GLY A 9 -6.72 5.21 -2.97
CA GLY A 9 -7.07 6.60 -2.81
C GLY A 9 -8.52 6.75 -2.36
N GLU A 10 -8.81 7.77 -1.57
CA GLU A 10 -10.14 7.98 -1.00
C GLU A 10 -11.23 8.22 -2.05
N ARG A 11 -10.83 8.60 -3.26
CA ARG A 11 -11.75 8.90 -4.36
C ARG A 11 -11.92 7.74 -5.34
N ILE A 12 -11.33 6.57 -5.08
CA ILE A 12 -11.35 5.43 -6.02
C ILE A 12 -12.76 4.97 -6.38
N TRP A 13 -13.73 5.22 -5.50
CA TRP A 13 -15.13 4.82 -5.70
C TRP A 13 -15.91 5.76 -6.63
N GLU A 14 -15.33 6.90 -7.02
CA GLU A 14 -15.99 7.86 -7.93
C GLU A 14 -16.04 7.31 -9.35
N GLU A 15 -17.04 7.74 -10.12
CA GLU A 15 -17.34 7.19 -11.46
C GLU A 15 -16.18 7.27 -12.45
N ASP A 16 -15.30 8.26 -12.29
CA ASP A 16 -14.17 8.49 -13.19
C ASP A 16 -13.02 7.51 -12.99
N PHE A 17 -13.09 6.66 -11.95
CA PHE A 17 -12.04 5.72 -11.61
C PHE A 17 -12.48 4.28 -11.88
N ASP A 18 -11.73 3.32 -11.35
CA ASP A 18 -11.98 1.91 -11.59
C ASP A 18 -13.33 1.47 -11.01
N PRO A 19 -14.28 0.97 -11.84
CA PRO A 19 -15.60 0.58 -11.36
C PRO A 19 -15.60 -0.67 -10.47
N GLU A 20 -14.50 -1.39 -10.39
CA GLU A 20 -14.37 -2.54 -9.51
C GLU A 20 -14.23 -2.15 -8.04
N PHE A 21 -13.90 -0.90 -7.75
CA PHE A 21 -13.69 -0.41 -6.39
C PHE A 21 -14.83 0.49 -5.92
N ASP A 22 -15.15 0.41 -4.63
CA ASP A 22 -16.15 1.23 -3.97
C ASP A 22 -15.59 1.82 -2.66
N LYS A 23 -16.43 2.51 -1.88
CA LYS A 23 -16.01 3.09 -0.59
C LYS A 23 -15.51 2.03 0.39
N ASN A 24 -16.11 0.83 0.37
CA ASN A 24 -15.70 -0.25 1.23
C ASN A 24 -14.30 -0.76 0.87
N SER A 25 -13.92 -0.68 -0.41
CA SER A 25 -12.59 -1.07 -0.87
C SER A 25 -11.50 -0.23 -0.21
N VAL A 26 -11.76 1.06 0.02
CA VAL A 26 -10.81 1.95 0.72
C VAL A 26 -10.56 1.47 2.15
N GLU A 27 -11.63 1.14 2.88
CA GLU A 27 -11.50 0.63 4.26
C GLU A 27 -10.77 -0.71 4.30
N VAL A 28 -11.09 -1.61 3.38
CA VAL A 28 -10.41 -2.90 3.27
C VAL A 28 -8.91 -2.69 3.04
N SER A 29 -8.53 -1.77 2.14
CA SER A 29 -7.11 -1.50 1.87
C SER A 29 -6.39 -0.98 3.12
N ARG A 30 -7.04 -0.20 3.95
CA ARG A 30 -6.46 0.35 5.18
C ARG A 30 -6.29 -0.70 6.28
N ASN A 31 -7.03 -1.80 6.23
CA ASN A 31 -6.92 -2.89 7.19
C ASN A 31 -5.87 -3.93 6.80
N LEU A 32 -5.45 -3.98 5.54
CA LEU A 32 -4.48 -4.96 5.05
C LEU A 32 -3.13 -4.94 5.79
N PRO A 33 -2.54 -3.78 6.13
CA PRO A 33 -1.26 -3.78 6.85
C PRO A 33 -1.31 -4.57 8.16
N ARG A 34 -2.41 -4.50 8.88
CA ARG A 34 -2.57 -5.23 10.15
C ARG A 34 -2.56 -6.74 9.92
N VAL A 35 -3.22 -7.21 8.87
CA VAL A 35 -3.24 -8.64 8.51
C VAL A 35 -1.85 -9.10 8.09
N TYR A 36 -1.17 -8.33 7.24
CA TYR A 36 0.17 -8.63 6.77
C TYR A 36 1.18 -8.69 7.94
N GLU A 37 1.07 -7.75 8.87
CA GLU A 37 1.93 -7.72 10.05
C GLU A 37 1.77 -8.99 10.89
N LYS A 38 0.54 -9.46 11.10
CA LYS A 38 0.28 -10.70 11.82
C LYS A 38 0.92 -11.90 11.14
N ILE A 39 0.81 -11.98 9.81
CA ILE A 39 1.42 -13.06 9.03
C ILE A 39 2.95 -13.03 9.16
N ALA A 40 3.54 -11.84 9.05
CA ALA A 40 4.98 -11.67 9.17
C ALA A 40 5.49 -12.13 10.54
N ARG A 41 4.78 -11.78 11.62
CA ARG A 41 5.14 -12.19 12.98
C ARG A 41 5.06 -13.70 13.15
N ARG A 42 4.00 -14.33 12.65
CA ARG A 42 3.82 -15.80 12.75
C ARG A 42 4.91 -16.55 12.01
N ARG A 43 5.38 -16.00 10.88
CA ARG A 43 6.40 -16.64 10.05
C ARG A 43 7.80 -16.17 10.33
N ASN A 44 7.96 -15.26 11.28
CA ASN A 44 9.23 -14.66 11.67
C ASN A 44 10.00 -14.09 10.48
N ILE A 45 9.33 -13.31 9.66
CA ILE A 45 9.91 -12.62 8.52
C ILE A 45 9.77 -11.10 8.68
N SER A 46 10.65 -10.35 7.99
CA SER A 46 10.62 -8.90 8.00
C SER A 46 9.34 -8.37 7.36
N TYR A 47 8.85 -7.26 7.87
CA TYR A 47 7.62 -6.62 7.41
C TYR A 47 7.88 -5.16 7.05
N LEU A 48 7.28 -4.70 5.93
CA LEU A 48 7.34 -3.31 5.50
C LEU A 48 5.94 -2.89 5.03
N PRO A 49 5.29 -1.95 5.75
CA PRO A 49 4.01 -1.40 5.31
C PRO A 49 4.23 -0.32 4.24
N ALA A 50 3.97 -0.65 2.99
CA ALA A 50 4.17 0.29 1.87
C ALA A 50 3.36 1.57 2.05
N SER A 51 2.18 1.49 2.67
CA SER A 51 1.30 2.63 2.92
C SER A 51 1.92 3.72 3.81
N GLU A 52 2.92 3.40 4.62
CA GLU A 52 3.62 4.39 5.44
C GLU A 52 4.63 5.20 4.63
N PHE A 53 5.06 4.71 3.48
CA PHE A 53 6.13 5.31 2.67
C PHE A 53 5.63 5.89 1.35
N ALA A 54 4.50 5.44 0.84
CA ALA A 54 4.00 5.84 -0.45
C ALA A 54 2.47 5.89 -0.49
N ARG A 55 1.93 6.68 -1.40
CA ARG A 55 0.49 6.82 -1.64
C ARG A 55 0.17 6.48 -3.08
N SER A 56 -1.09 6.13 -3.34
CA SER A 56 -1.57 6.00 -4.71
C SER A 56 -1.55 7.35 -5.42
N GLY A 57 -1.28 7.34 -6.72
CA GLY A 57 -1.35 8.55 -7.54
C GLY A 57 -2.79 9.05 -7.65
N GLU A 58 -2.96 10.36 -7.84
CA GLU A 58 -4.28 10.95 -7.98
C GLU A 58 -4.97 10.61 -9.30
N THR A 59 -4.19 10.19 -10.30
CA THR A 59 -4.70 9.84 -11.62
C THR A 59 -5.67 8.66 -11.58
N ASP A 60 -5.35 7.60 -10.85
CA ASP A 60 -6.17 6.40 -10.78
C ASP A 60 -6.57 5.97 -9.36
N GLN A 61 -6.01 6.58 -8.33
CA GLN A 61 -6.28 6.26 -6.92
C GLN A 61 -5.91 4.82 -6.53
N GLU A 62 -5.11 4.15 -7.32
CA GLU A 62 -4.85 2.71 -7.23
C GLU A 62 -3.35 2.40 -7.25
N HIS A 63 -2.62 2.95 -8.22
CA HIS A 63 -1.20 2.68 -8.43
C HIS A 63 -0.30 3.80 -7.93
N LEU A 64 0.96 3.48 -7.72
CA LEU A 64 1.98 4.47 -7.36
C LEU A 64 2.29 5.37 -8.55
N ASP A 65 2.50 6.66 -8.27
CA ASP A 65 3.13 7.57 -9.21
C ASP A 65 4.66 7.49 -9.11
N GLU A 66 5.39 8.31 -9.87
CA GLU A 66 6.86 8.29 -9.84
C GLU A 66 7.42 8.57 -8.45
N LEU A 67 6.86 9.53 -7.73
CA LEU A 67 7.31 9.85 -6.38
C LEU A 67 7.06 8.68 -5.42
N GLY A 68 5.89 8.03 -5.54
CA GLY A 68 5.55 6.86 -4.74
C GLY A 68 6.50 5.70 -4.99
N HIS A 69 6.83 5.42 -6.24
CA HIS A 69 7.81 4.39 -6.59
C HIS A 69 9.18 4.67 -5.99
N SER A 70 9.65 5.92 -6.09
CA SER A 70 10.94 6.32 -5.55
C SER A 70 10.99 6.16 -4.03
N ARG A 71 9.97 6.64 -3.33
CA ARG A 71 9.89 6.53 -1.87
C ARG A 71 9.82 5.09 -1.38
N LEU A 72 9.04 4.26 -2.06
CA LEU A 72 8.94 2.87 -1.69
C LEU A 72 10.26 2.13 -1.95
N ALA A 73 10.91 2.41 -3.08
CA ALA A 73 12.21 1.82 -3.39
C ALA A 73 13.25 2.17 -2.32
N ASP A 74 13.30 3.43 -1.88
CA ASP A 74 14.21 3.87 -0.82
C ASP A 74 13.93 3.15 0.50
N ALA A 75 12.65 3.00 0.86
CA ALA A 75 12.25 2.32 2.08
C ALA A 75 12.65 0.85 2.06
N ILE A 76 12.46 0.17 0.93
CA ILE A 76 12.86 -1.22 0.76
C ILE A 76 14.37 -1.36 0.88
N TYR A 77 15.11 -0.46 0.22
CA TYR A 77 16.58 -0.46 0.28
C TYR A 77 17.07 -0.31 1.73
N GLU A 78 16.54 0.66 2.45
CA GLU A 78 16.93 0.89 3.86
C GLU A 78 16.61 -0.32 4.73
N LYS A 79 15.46 -0.95 4.51
CA LYS A 79 15.06 -2.13 5.27
C LYS A 79 16.00 -3.32 5.02
N LEU A 80 16.42 -3.52 3.78
CA LEU A 80 17.33 -4.60 3.42
C LEU A 80 18.77 -4.33 3.85
N ALA A 81 19.19 -3.06 3.84
CA ALA A 81 20.56 -2.67 4.25
C ALA A 81 20.72 -2.60 5.77
N GLY A 82 19.65 -2.36 6.47
CA GLY A 82 19.66 -2.25 7.93
C GLY A 82 19.34 -3.51 8.64
#